data_75174ae9e5fbbb835af33dd64de3f060
#
_entry.id   75174ae9e5fbbb835af33dd64de3f060
#
_cell.length_a   1.000
_cell.length_b   1.000
_cell.length_c   1.000
_cell.angle_alpha   90.00
_cell.angle_beta   90.00
_cell.angle_gamma   90.00
#
_symmetry.space_group_name_H-M   'P 1'
#
loop_
_entity.id
_entity.type
_entity.pdbx_description
1 polymer ?
#
loop_
_entity_poly.entity_id
_entity_poly.type
_entity_poly.pdbx_seq_one_letter_code
_entity_poly.pdbx_strand_id
1 'polypeptide(L)'
;MAILVTGASGYIGKTLVDRLLSRGHKVYGLSRHPPAARKNLIPLKGDITLPNLGLPATEDLKDITIVYHLAGVHTLRIEDRDDEIYMTNVKGTRNVLNFCLAHDVPRLEYTSTAYAWPDNPYGRSKDQTERELALPHDKLKVTIWKPSIVMGTMDNPYPGHFNLFVSALIKTHQRADLIRRKIEGTMRLPVIEPLFRVKGNPEGKLNLVPIEAVTEALAEIAETESEREDIVWLTNPSPPTLGELTEWVSEFIMVNVKFVPEFKATPIEATFAKLMTVFDPYLTGDSFPSDLKTCPPVTKELIIDNIKTVL
;
A
#
# COMPACT_ATOMS: atom_id res chain seq x y z
N MET A 1 11.19 -24.87 -4.64
CA MET A 1 9.97 -24.60 -5.42
C MET A 1 10.25 -23.47 -6.38
N ALA A 2 9.52 -23.40 -7.48
CA ALA A 2 9.57 -22.28 -8.41
C ALA A 2 8.31 -21.40 -8.22
N ILE A 3 8.54 -20.12 -8.10
CA ILE A 3 7.54 -19.13 -7.68
C ILE A 3 7.52 -18.00 -8.70
N LEU A 4 6.34 -17.63 -9.20
CA LEU A 4 6.15 -16.43 -10.01
C LEU A 4 5.69 -15.28 -9.13
N VAL A 5 6.38 -14.14 -9.23
CA VAL A 5 5.98 -12.90 -8.56
C VAL A 5 5.66 -11.85 -9.62
N THR A 6 4.37 -11.49 -9.78
CA THR A 6 4.00 -10.33 -10.59
C THR A 6 4.18 -9.05 -9.78
N GLY A 7 4.58 -7.96 -10.43
CA GLY A 7 4.94 -6.74 -9.69
C GLY A 7 6.27 -6.84 -8.93
N ALA A 8 7.17 -7.72 -9.38
CA ALA A 8 8.46 -8.00 -8.74
C ALA A 8 9.39 -6.78 -8.59
N SER A 9 9.19 -5.72 -9.37
CA SER A 9 9.94 -4.45 -9.26
C SER A 9 9.25 -3.42 -8.34
N GLY A 10 8.02 -3.70 -7.89
CA GLY A 10 7.31 -2.85 -6.92
C GLY A 10 7.90 -2.96 -5.50
N TYR A 11 7.46 -2.09 -4.60
CA TYR A 11 8.02 -2.02 -3.25
C TYR A 11 7.87 -3.34 -2.46
N ILE A 12 6.64 -3.86 -2.34
CA ILE A 12 6.38 -5.14 -1.67
C ILE A 12 7.03 -6.28 -2.46
N GLY A 13 6.90 -6.26 -3.81
CA GLY A 13 7.41 -7.31 -4.67
C GLY A 13 8.92 -7.50 -4.57
N LYS A 14 9.68 -6.40 -4.55
CA LYS A 14 11.14 -6.42 -4.41
C LYS A 14 11.58 -7.05 -3.09
N THR A 15 10.96 -6.62 -1.99
CA THR A 15 11.26 -7.15 -0.65
C THR A 15 10.87 -8.62 -0.51
N LEU A 16 9.70 -9.01 -1.07
CA LEU A 16 9.27 -10.42 -1.09
C LEU A 16 10.21 -11.29 -1.92
N VAL A 17 10.62 -10.83 -3.11
CA VAL A 17 11.59 -11.54 -3.95
C VAL A 17 12.89 -11.79 -3.20
N ASP A 18 13.42 -10.78 -2.49
CA ASP A 18 14.64 -10.93 -1.69
C ASP A 18 14.49 -11.98 -0.59
N ARG A 19 13.36 -12.01 0.10
CA ARG A 19 13.07 -13.05 1.12
C ARG A 19 12.95 -14.44 0.52
N LEU A 20 12.21 -14.60 -0.57
CA LEU A 20 12.04 -15.89 -1.24
C LEU A 20 13.39 -16.46 -1.73
N LEU A 21 14.25 -15.60 -2.27
CA LEU A 21 15.59 -15.98 -2.69
C LEU A 21 16.48 -16.38 -1.50
N SER A 22 16.42 -15.66 -0.37
CA SER A 22 17.18 -15.99 0.85
C SER A 22 16.76 -17.33 1.44
N ARG A 23 15.52 -17.77 1.21
CA ARG A 23 14.98 -19.08 1.58
C ARG A 23 15.28 -20.18 0.55
N GLY A 24 16.04 -19.84 -0.51
CA GLY A 24 16.49 -20.80 -1.52
C GLY A 24 15.49 -21.13 -2.62
N HIS A 25 14.38 -20.38 -2.72
CA HIS A 25 13.41 -20.58 -3.80
C HIS A 25 13.94 -20.07 -5.13
N LYS A 26 13.50 -20.69 -6.24
CA LYS A 26 13.64 -20.16 -7.59
C LYS A 26 12.49 -19.17 -7.84
N VAL A 27 12.81 -17.95 -8.24
CA VAL A 27 11.82 -16.89 -8.44
C VAL A 27 11.82 -16.40 -9.88
N TYR A 28 10.67 -16.40 -10.51
CA TYR A 28 10.39 -15.70 -11.76
C TYR A 28 9.82 -14.33 -11.41
N GLY A 29 10.57 -13.26 -11.68
CA GLY A 29 10.19 -11.89 -11.36
C GLY A 29 9.57 -11.18 -12.55
N LEU A 30 8.22 -11.15 -12.63
CA LEU A 30 7.50 -10.54 -13.75
C LEU A 30 7.15 -9.09 -13.48
N SER A 31 7.53 -8.22 -14.41
CA SER A 31 7.08 -6.83 -14.48
C SER A 31 7.38 -6.21 -15.84
N ARG A 32 6.83 -5.03 -16.13
CA ARG A 32 7.15 -4.26 -17.36
C ARG A 32 8.63 -3.86 -17.41
N HIS A 33 9.24 -3.64 -16.25
CA HIS A 33 10.66 -3.35 -16.05
C HIS A 33 11.20 -4.34 -15.01
N PRO A 34 11.56 -5.57 -15.41
CA PRO A 34 11.93 -6.61 -14.48
C PRO A 34 13.24 -6.30 -13.75
N PRO A 35 13.43 -6.84 -12.53
CA PRO A 35 14.69 -6.71 -11.83
C PRO A 35 15.82 -7.38 -12.60
N ALA A 36 17.08 -6.99 -12.32
CA ALA A 36 18.24 -7.65 -12.93
C ALA A 36 18.31 -9.14 -12.53
N ALA A 37 18.75 -9.98 -13.47
CA ALA A 37 18.99 -11.39 -13.19
C ALA A 37 20.04 -11.58 -12.11
N ARG A 38 19.82 -12.53 -11.21
CA ARG A 38 20.78 -12.97 -10.19
C ARG A 38 20.52 -14.43 -9.82
N LYS A 39 21.37 -15.03 -9.00
CA LYS A 39 21.21 -16.44 -8.60
C LYS A 39 19.77 -16.71 -8.16
N ASN A 40 19.12 -17.68 -8.75
CA ASN A 40 17.74 -18.12 -8.53
C ASN A 40 16.65 -17.07 -8.88
N LEU A 41 17.00 -15.89 -9.40
CA LEU A 41 16.04 -14.91 -9.92
C LEU A 41 16.10 -14.84 -11.44
N ILE A 42 15.00 -15.21 -12.08
CA ILE A 42 14.81 -15.16 -13.52
C ILE A 42 13.87 -13.97 -13.83
N PRO A 43 14.37 -12.90 -14.44
CA PRO A 43 13.54 -11.78 -14.82
C PRO A 43 12.65 -12.12 -16.01
N LEU A 44 11.36 -11.80 -15.90
CA LEU A 44 10.39 -11.92 -16.97
C LEU A 44 9.84 -10.54 -17.32
N LYS A 45 10.05 -10.11 -18.56
CA LYS A 45 9.43 -8.89 -19.08
C LYS A 45 8.02 -9.22 -19.54
N GLY A 46 7.04 -8.72 -18.82
CA GLY A 46 5.63 -8.97 -19.10
C GLY A 46 4.71 -7.87 -18.60
N ASP A 47 3.46 -7.95 -19.00
CA ASP A 47 2.39 -7.01 -18.61
C ASP A 47 1.11 -7.79 -18.30
N ILE A 48 0.63 -7.69 -17.08
CA ILE A 48 -0.58 -8.40 -16.64
C ILE A 48 -1.83 -7.96 -17.41
N THR A 49 -1.84 -6.78 -18.03
CA THR A 49 -2.98 -6.31 -18.84
C THR A 49 -3.11 -7.05 -20.16
N LEU A 50 -2.09 -7.81 -20.55
CA LEU A 50 -2.05 -8.59 -21.80
C LEU A 50 -2.39 -10.08 -21.55
N PRO A 51 -2.97 -10.79 -22.56
CA PRO A 51 -3.13 -12.23 -22.50
C PRO A 51 -1.80 -12.94 -22.24
N ASN A 52 -1.84 -14.05 -21.51
CA ASN A 52 -0.65 -14.81 -21.09
C ASN A 52 0.41 -13.91 -20.41
N LEU A 53 -0.01 -12.83 -19.73
CA LEU A 53 0.85 -11.84 -19.07
C LEU A 53 1.86 -11.17 -20.03
N GLY A 54 1.57 -11.16 -21.33
CA GLY A 54 2.48 -10.67 -22.36
C GLY A 54 3.71 -11.54 -22.59
N LEU A 55 3.73 -12.77 -22.05
CA LEU A 55 4.83 -13.71 -22.22
C LEU A 55 4.69 -14.50 -23.53
N PRO A 56 5.82 -14.84 -24.21
CA PRO A 56 5.78 -15.70 -25.38
C PRO A 56 5.29 -17.11 -25.02
N ALA A 57 4.57 -17.74 -25.94
CA ALA A 57 4.06 -19.11 -25.75
C ALA A 57 5.19 -20.18 -25.63
N THR A 58 6.40 -19.81 -25.97
CA THR A 58 7.59 -20.68 -25.88
C THR A 58 8.24 -20.67 -24.51
N GLU A 59 7.77 -19.81 -23.60
CA GLU A 59 8.32 -19.75 -22.24
C GLU A 59 7.93 -21.00 -21.46
N ASP A 60 8.90 -21.73 -20.97
CA ASP A 60 8.66 -22.96 -20.18
C ASP A 60 8.52 -22.59 -18.68
N LEU A 61 7.29 -22.49 -18.23
CA LEU A 61 6.91 -22.09 -16.87
C LEU A 61 6.16 -23.19 -16.10
N LYS A 62 6.31 -24.45 -16.55
CA LYS A 62 5.59 -25.60 -15.96
C LYS A 62 6.00 -25.96 -14.55
N ASP A 63 7.15 -25.47 -14.08
CA ASP A 63 7.66 -25.72 -12.75
C ASP A 63 7.08 -24.77 -11.68
N ILE A 64 6.27 -23.76 -12.07
CA ILE A 64 5.67 -22.80 -11.16
C ILE A 64 4.62 -23.50 -10.30
N THR A 65 4.81 -23.41 -8.97
CA THR A 65 3.89 -23.98 -7.99
C THR A 65 3.10 -22.90 -7.23
N ILE A 66 3.54 -21.66 -7.25
CA ILE A 66 2.88 -20.54 -6.57
C ILE A 66 3.00 -19.30 -7.45
N VAL A 67 1.92 -18.55 -7.57
CA VAL A 67 1.91 -17.20 -8.13
C VAL A 67 1.58 -16.20 -7.03
N TYR A 68 2.50 -15.29 -6.71
CA TYR A 68 2.23 -14.09 -5.93
C TYR A 68 1.81 -12.96 -6.86
N HIS A 69 0.57 -12.55 -6.75
CA HIS A 69 0.06 -11.44 -7.57
C HIS A 69 0.07 -10.13 -6.77
N LEU A 70 1.15 -9.36 -6.95
CA LEU A 70 1.39 -8.06 -6.32
C LEU A 70 1.25 -6.89 -7.30
N ALA A 71 1.20 -7.18 -8.61
CA ALA A 71 1.05 -6.14 -9.63
C ALA A 71 -0.31 -5.47 -9.52
N GLY A 72 -0.32 -4.14 -9.49
CA GLY A 72 -1.53 -3.35 -9.45
C GLY A 72 -1.21 -1.86 -9.48
N VAL A 73 -2.20 -1.06 -9.81
CA VAL A 73 -2.16 0.40 -9.71
C VAL A 73 -2.88 0.82 -8.44
N HIS A 74 -2.21 1.60 -7.61
CA HIS A 74 -2.73 2.18 -6.40
C HIS A 74 -2.65 3.71 -6.51
N THR A 75 -3.66 4.34 -7.05
CA THR A 75 -3.75 5.80 -7.09
C THR A 75 -4.94 6.27 -6.27
N LEU A 76 -4.71 7.29 -5.45
CA LEU A 76 -5.75 7.95 -4.69
C LEU A 76 -6.36 9.12 -5.48
N ARG A 77 -5.83 9.47 -6.65
CA ARG A 77 -6.36 10.55 -7.49
C ARG A 77 -7.58 10.08 -8.25
N ILE A 78 -8.70 10.78 -8.08
CA ILE A 78 -10.03 10.39 -8.54
C ILE A 78 -10.26 10.65 -10.04
N GLU A 79 -9.51 11.55 -10.67
CA GLU A 79 -10.09 12.29 -11.80
C GLU A 79 -9.86 11.70 -13.21
N ASP A 80 -8.83 10.87 -13.47
CA ASP A 80 -8.55 10.49 -14.87
C ASP A 80 -8.08 9.04 -15.11
N ARG A 81 -8.19 8.15 -14.13
CA ARG A 81 -7.56 6.82 -14.22
C ARG A 81 -8.46 5.62 -13.91
N ASP A 82 -9.76 5.80 -13.88
CA ASP A 82 -10.70 4.68 -13.62
C ASP A 82 -10.48 3.55 -14.63
N ASP A 83 -10.28 3.88 -15.89
CA ASP A 83 -10.00 2.89 -16.94
C ASP A 83 -8.65 2.19 -16.73
N GLU A 84 -7.58 2.92 -16.37
CA GLU A 84 -6.28 2.33 -16.08
C GLU A 84 -6.33 1.42 -14.86
N ILE A 85 -7.02 1.87 -13.80
CA ILE A 85 -7.22 1.09 -12.57
C ILE A 85 -8.00 -0.19 -12.89
N TYR A 86 -9.11 -0.09 -13.62
CA TYR A 86 -9.92 -1.24 -14.02
C TYR A 86 -9.13 -2.20 -14.91
N MET A 87 -8.45 -1.69 -15.93
CA MET A 87 -7.64 -2.51 -16.84
C MET A 87 -6.52 -3.24 -16.12
N THR A 88 -5.85 -2.58 -15.17
CA THR A 88 -4.73 -3.19 -14.45
C THR A 88 -5.23 -4.08 -13.33
N ASN A 89 -6.08 -3.57 -12.43
CA ASN A 89 -6.43 -4.29 -11.21
C ASN A 89 -7.48 -5.39 -11.45
N VAL A 90 -8.47 -5.16 -12.33
CA VAL A 90 -9.52 -6.14 -12.56
C VAL A 90 -9.17 -7.05 -13.73
N LYS A 91 -9.01 -6.49 -14.94
CA LYS A 91 -8.68 -7.32 -16.11
C LYS A 91 -7.31 -7.95 -16.01
N GLY A 92 -6.32 -7.22 -15.46
CA GLY A 92 -4.99 -7.77 -15.21
C GLY A 92 -5.03 -8.96 -14.28
N THR A 93 -5.79 -8.89 -13.17
CA THR A 93 -5.94 -10.03 -12.26
C THR A 93 -6.65 -11.21 -12.92
N ARG A 94 -7.67 -10.96 -13.76
CA ARG A 94 -8.30 -12.03 -14.57
C ARG A 94 -7.28 -12.72 -15.49
N ASN A 95 -6.37 -11.98 -16.10
CA ASN A 95 -5.31 -12.56 -16.93
C ASN A 95 -4.34 -13.41 -16.08
N VAL A 96 -4.01 -12.99 -14.84
CA VAL A 96 -3.19 -13.79 -13.93
C VAL A 96 -3.94 -15.06 -13.51
N LEU A 97 -5.22 -14.98 -13.19
CA LEU A 97 -6.06 -16.14 -12.90
C LEU A 97 -6.07 -17.12 -14.09
N ASN A 98 -6.33 -16.62 -15.30
CA ASN A 98 -6.33 -17.43 -16.51
C ASN A 98 -4.96 -18.07 -16.78
N PHE A 99 -3.88 -17.35 -16.50
CA PHE A 99 -2.52 -17.90 -16.57
C PHE A 99 -2.35 -19.07 -15.61
N CYS A 100 -2.75 -18.91 -14.34
CA CYS A 100 -2.67 -19.98 -13.34
C CYS A 100 -3.44 -21.23 -13.79
N LEU A 101 -4.66 -21.06 -14.30
CA LEU A 101 -5.49 -22.16 -14.77
C LEU A 101 -4.89 -22.84 -16.02
N ALA A 102 -4.34 -22.07 -16.97
CA ALA A 102 -3.77 -22.60 -18.20
C ALA A 102 -2.44 -23.35 -17.99
N HIS A 103 -1.72 -23.03 -16.90
CA HIS A 103 -0.43 -23.66 -16.56
C HIS A 103 -0.53 -24.64 -15.39
N ASP A 104 -1.76 -25.03 -14.98
CA ASP A 104 -2.02 -25.92 -13.85
C ASP A 104 -1.29 -25.49 -12.55
N VAL A 105 -1.16 -24.18 -12.31
CA VAL A 105 -0.57 -23.65 -11.09
C VAL A 105 -1.50 -23.95 -9.91
N PRO A 106 -1.05 -24.63 -8.85
CA PRO A 106 -1.95 -25.02 -7.76
C PRO A 106 -2.31 -23.89 -6.79
N ARG A 107 -1.54 -22.78 -6.77
CA ARG A 107 -1.73 -21.75 -5.75
C ARG A 107 -1.58 -20.31 -6.31
N LEU A 108 -2.57 -19.47 -6.03
CA LEU A 108 -2.56 -18.03 -6.31
C LEU A 108 -2.68 -17.24 -5.01
N GLU A 109 -1.65 -16.50 -4.68
CA GLU A 109 -1.57 -15.59 -3.52
C GLU A 109 -1.81 -14.16 -4.00
N TYR A 110 -3.05 -13.68 -3.88
CA TYR A 110 -3.45 -12.35 -4.37
C TYR A 110 -3.33 -11.30 -3.26
N THR A 111 -2.62 -10.20 -3.54
CA THR A 111 -2.52 -9.08 -2.61
C THR A 111 -3.60 -8.03 -2.91
N SER A 112 -4.58 -7.97 -2.03
CA SER A 112 -5.62 -6.94 -1.98
C SER A 112 -5.20 -5.80 -1.03
N THR A 113 -6.12 -5.31 -0.24
CA THR A 113 -5.91 -4.28 0.80
C THR A 113 -6.94 -4.42 1.92
N ALA A 114 -6.59 -4.06 3.14
CA ALA A 114 -7.55 -3.92 4.22
C ALA A 114 -8.59 -2.82 3.93
N TYR A 115 -8.23 -1.85 3.11
CA TYR A 115 -9.07 -0.71 2.71
C TYR A 115 -9.77 -0.93 1.35
N ALA A 116 -10.30 -2.12 1.10
CA ALA A 116 -11.06 -2.45 -0.12
C ALA A 116 -12.49 -1.88 -0.05
N TRP A 117 -12.62 -0.59 0.17
CA TRP A 117 -13.92 0.08 0.26
C TRP A 117 -14.40 0.60 -1.09
N PRO A 118 -15.72 0.56 -1.38
CA PRO A 118 -16.25 0.94 -2.70
C PRO A 118 -16.26 2.45 -2.98
N ASP A 119 -15.81 3.29 -2.06
CA ASP A 119 -15.92 4.75 -2.13
C ASP A 119 -15.00 5.41 -3.15
N ASN A 120 -13.97 4.70 -3.60
CA ASN A 120 -13.04 5.21 -4.60
C ASN A 120 -12.74 4.13 -5.67
N PRO A 121 -12.22 4.51 -6.86
CA PRO A 121 -11.95 3.57 -7.95
C PRO A 121 -11.01 2.43 -7.56
N TYR A 122 -9.98 2.72 -6.77
CA TYR A 122 -9.04 1.70 -6.29
C TYR A 122 -9.73 0.69 -5.38
N GLY A 123 -10.45 1.14 -4.36
CA GLY A 123 -11.20 0.27 -3.44
C GLY A 123 -12.23 -0.58 -4.20
N ARG A 124 -13.00 0.02 -5.13
CA ARG A 124 -13.95 -0.71 -6.00
C ARG A 124 -13.26 -1.80 -6.81
N SER A 125 -12.08 -1.50 -7.39
CA SER A 125 -11.34 -2.48 -8.18
C SER A 125 -10.89 -3.67 -7.34
N LYS A 126 -10.45 -3.42 -6.10
CA LYS A 126 -10.05 -4.47 -5.17
C LYS A 126 -11.23 -5.31 -4.69
N ASP A 127 -12.34 -4.68 -4.27
CA ASP A 127 -13.56 -5.36 -3.87
C ASP A 127 -14.12 -6.25 -4.99
N GLN A 128 -14.21 -5.71 -6.22
CA GLN A 128 -14.63 -6.50 -7.38
C GLN A 128 -13.73 -7.71 -7.61
N THR A 129 -12.42 -7.53 -7.55
CA THR A 129 -11.45 -8.60 -7.77
C THR A 129 -11.52 -9.66 -6.68
N GLU A 130 -11.68 -9.26 -5.41
CA GLU A 130 -11.88 -10.19 -4.29
C GLU A 130 -13.10 -11.09 -4.53
N ARG A 131 -14.23 -10.52 -4.93
CA ARG A 131 -15.46 -11.28 -5.24
C ARG A 131 -15.27 -12.26 -6.39
N GLU A 132 -14.54 -11.87 -7.43
CA GLU A 132 -14.26 -12.76 -8.57
C GLU A 132 -13.33 -13.91 -8.17
N LEU A 133 -12.30 -13.63 -7.38
CA LEU A 133 -11.34 -14.63 -6.92
C LEU A 133 -11.90 -15.57 -5.84
N ALA A 134 -12.90 -15.15 -5.08
CA ALA A 134 -13.57 -15.97 -4.09
C ALA A 134 -14.47 -17.07 -4.71
N LEU A 135 -14.69 -17.06 -6.02
CA LEU A 135 -15.40 -18.13 -6.70
C LEU A 135 -14.56 -19.42 -6.68
N PRO A 136 -15.20 -20.60 -6.54
CA PRO A 136 -14.47 -21.87 -6.52
C PRO A 136 -13.71 -22.11 -7.84
N HIS A 137 -12.49 -22.63 -7.72
CA HIS A 137 -11.64 -23.05 -8.85
C HIS A 137 -11.16 -24.49 -8.59
N ASP A 138 -11.50 -25.43 -9.49
CA ASP A 138 -11.33 -26.87 -9.28
C ASP A 138 -9.93 -27.32 -8.81
N LYS A 139 -8.85 -26.70 -9.32
CA LYS A 139 -7.46 -27.11 -9.03
C LYS A 139 -6.59 -25.99 -8.51
N LEU A 140 -7.13 -24.80 -8.37
CA LEU A 140 -6.38 -23.60 -7.98
C LEU A 140 -6.86 -23.13 -6.61
N LYS A 141 -6.02 -23.20 -5.61
CA LYS A 141 -6.28 -22.56 -4.31
C LYS A 141 -5.92 -21.07 -4.41
N VAL A 142 -6.87 -20.22 -4.06
CA VAL A 142 -6.67 -18.76 -4.01
C VAL A 142 -6.69 -18.31 -2.56
N THR A 143 -5.68 -17.50 -2.17
CA THR A 143 -5.66 -16.80 -0.89
C THR A 143 -5.63 -15.29 -1.14
N ILE A 144 -6.50 -14.55 -0.47
CA ILE A 144 -6.59 -13.09 -0.56
C ILE A 144 -5.90 -12.47 0.65
N TRP A 145 -4.79 -11.78 0.42
CA TRP A 145 -4.02 -11.09 1.45
C TRP A 145 -4.42 -9.63 1.53
N LYS A 146 -4.79 -9.19 2.73
CA LYS A 146 -5.30 -7.84 2.99
C LYS A 146 -4.33 -7.03 3.86
N PRO A 147 -3.22 -6.53 3.29
CA PRO A 147 -2.36 -5.61 4.03
C PRO A 147 -3.09 -4.27 4.28
N SER A 148 -2.78 -3.67 5.42
CA SER A 148 -3.11 -2.28 5.67
C SER A 148 -2.14 -1.33 4.95
N ILE A 149 -1.94 -0.10 5.43
CA ILE A 149 -0.99 0.83 4.82
C ILE A 149 0.43 0.36 5.13
N VAL A 150 1.09 -0.20 4.09
CA VAL A 150 2.46 -0.70 4.23
C VAL A 150 3.44 0.45 4.33
N MET A 151 4.27 0.41 5.36
CA MET A 151 5.32 1.37 5.62
C MET A 151 6.70 0.77 5.35
N GLY A 152 7.64 1.65 5.01
CA GLY A 152 9.05 1.32 5.00
C GLY A 152 9.61 1.10 6.40
N THR A 153 10.86 0.67 6.44
CA THR A 153 11.66 0.58 7.66
C THR A 153 12.81 1.55 7.62
N MET A 154 13.60 1.61 8.70
CA MET A 154 14.76 2.48 8.76
C MET A 154 15.78 2.16 7.66
N ASP A 155 15.96 0.87 7.34
CA ASP A 155 16.89 0.40 6.32
C ASP A 155 16.32 0.46 4.89
N ASN A 156 14.99 0.47 4.77
CA ASN A 156 14.27 0.49 3.50
C ASN A 156 13.06 1.42 3.59
N PRO A 157 13.25 2.73 3.70
CA PRO A 157 12.15 3.69 3.83
C PRO A 157 11.32 3.75 2.55
N TYR A 158 10.02 3.93 2.72
CA TYR A 158 9.07 3.99 1.61
C TYR A 158 8.21 5.25 1.66
N PRO A 159 8.22 6.06 0.61
CA PRO A 159 7.45 7.30 0.54
C PRO A 159 5.97 7.06 0.19
N GLY A 160 5.32 6.08 0.85
CA GLY A 160 3.93 5.68 0.57
C GLY A 160 2.89 6.77 0.87
N HIS A 161 1.63 6.38 0.87
CA HIS A 161 0.48 7.30 0.99
C HIS A 161 0.52 8.19 2.24
N PHE A 162 0.98 7.65 3.38
CA PHE A 162 1.15 8.44 4.60
C PHE A 162 2.11 9.63 4.38
N ASN A 163 3.22 9.39 3.69
CA ASN A 163 4.21 10.43 3.39
C ASN A 163 3.68 11.48 2.40
N LEU A 164 2.77 11.10 1.49
CA LEU A 164 2.06 12.07 0.64
C LEU A 164 1.18 13.00 1.45
N PHE A 165 0.48 12.47 2.47
CA PHE A 165 -0.29 13.26 3.42
C PHE A 165 0.60 14.30 4.13
N VAL A 166 1.72 13.84 4.70
CA VAL A 166 2.68 14.72 5.40
C VAL A 166 3.29 15.77 4.45
N SER A 167 3.67 15.37 3.23
CA SER A 167 4.16 16.29 2.19
C SER A 167 3.14 17.39 1.85
N ALA A 168 1.87 17.03 1.70
CA ALA A 168 0.82 18.00 1.41
C ALA A 168 0.63 18.98 2.59
N LEU A 169 0.71 18.48 3.81
CA LEU A 169 0.65 19.30 5.03
C LEU A 169 1.81 20.32 5.07
N ILE A 170 3.05 19.86 4.85
CA ILE A 170 4.25 20.71 4.84
C ILE A 170 4.14 21.80 3.77
N LYS A 171 3.78 21.43 2.53
CA LYS A 171 3.62 22.40 1.43
C LYS A 171 2.53 23.43 1.71
N THR A 172 1.43 23.01 2.33
CA THR A 172 0.35 23.92 2.70
C THR A 172 0.79 24.88 3.78
N HIS A 173 1.51 24.39 4.80
CA HIS A 173 2.08 25.22 5.86
C HIS A 173 3.08 26.24 5.31
N GLN A 174 4.03 25.81 4.49
CA GLN A 174 5.02 26.72 3.87
C GLN A 174 4.35 27.86 3.08
N ARG A 175 3.29 27.55 2.33
CA ARG A 175 2.51 28.57 1.61
C ARG A 175 1.78 29.52 2.59
N ALA A 176 1.19 28.99 3.64
CA ALA A 176 0.54 29.79 4.68
C ALA A 176 1.53 30.71 5.39
N ASP A 177 2.72 30.21 5.72
CA ASP A 177 3.78 31.01 6.36
C ASP A 177 4.29 32.14 5.48
N LEU A 178 4.45 31.90 4.17
CA LEU A 178 4.80 32.95 3.21
C LEU A 178 3.75 34.07 3.16
N ILE A 179 2.47 33.71 3.16
CA ILE A 179 1.35 34.68 3.19
C ILE A 179 1.35 35.44 4.53
N ARG A 180 1.53 34.73 5.63
CA ARG A 180 1.62 35.30 6.99
C ARG A 180 2.72 36.37 7.05
N ARG A 181 3.95 36.03 6.69
CA ARG A 181 5.10 36.96 6.70
C ARG A 181 4.84 38.20 5.86
N LYS A 182 4.15 38.05 4.74
CA LYS A 182 3.78 39.16 3.88
C LYS A 182 2.78 40.10 4.55
N ILE A 183 1.80 39.54 5.28
CA ILE A 183 0.81 40.31 6.03
C ILE A 183 1.45 40.98 7.25
N GLU A 184 2.27 40.25 8.03
CA GLU A 184 3.01 40.81 9.18
C GLU A 184 3.90 41.97 8.79
N GLY A 185 4.64 41.83 7.69
CA GLY A 185 5.48 42.90 7.15
C GLY A 185 4.68 44.14 6.73
N THR A 186 3.42 43.96 6.31
CA THR A 186 2.55 45.05 5.88
C THR A 186 1.79 45.70 7.05
N MET A 187 1.29 44.89 7.99
CA MET A 187 0.39 45.35 9.06
C MET A 187 1.08 45.58 10.42
N ARG A 188 2.34 45.13 10.59
CA ARG A 188 3.11 45.20 11.86
C ARG A 188 2.39 44.57 13.06
N LEU A 189 1.52 43.59 12.80
CA LEU A 189 0.79 42.86 13.85
C LEU A 189 1.33 41.44 13.94
N PRO A 190 1.59 40.92 15.15
CA PRO A 190 1.95 39.52 15.31
C PRO A 190 0.75 38.65 14.92
N VAL A 191 0.96 37.71 14.01
CA VAL A 191 -0.04 36.73 13.60
C VAL A 191 0.24 35.42 14.35
N ILE A 192 -0.77 34.89 14.99
CA ILE A 192 -0.69 33.63 15.74
C ILE A 192 -0.29 32.50 14.77
N GLU A 193 0.60 31.60 15.18
CA GLU A 193 0.97 30.42 14.39
C GLU A 193 -0.26 29.66 13.96
N PRO A 194 -0.38 29.29 12.68
CA PRO A 194 -1.55 28.60 12.19
C PRO A 194 -1.63 27.20 12.82
N LEU A 195 -2.70 26.94 13.53
CA LEU A 195 -3.11 25.60 13.92
C LEU A 195 -3.83 24.98 12.73
N PHE A 196 -3.34 23.86 12.23
CA PHE A 196 -4.04 23.09 11.21
C PHE A 196 -4.93 22.05 11.86
N ARG A 197 -6.24 22.23 11.75
CA ARG A 197 -7.21 21.24 12.19
C ARG A 197 -7.61 20.37 11.03
N VAL A 198 -7.59 19.08 11.25
CA VAL A 198 -8.01 18.04 10.31
C VAL A 198 -9.26 17.38 10.91
N LYS A 199 -10.30 17.20 10.10
CA LYS A 199 -11.49 16.50 10.56
C LYS A 199 -11.18 15.02 10.79
N GLY A 200 -11.46 14.51 11.97
CA GLY A 200 -11.25 13.12 12.35
C GLY A 200 -11.31 12.92 13.86
N ASN A 201 -11.31 11.67 14.27
CA ASN A 201 -11.28 11.29 15.68
C ASN A 201 -9.82 11.08 16.11
N PRO A 202 -9.26 11.87 17.05
CA PRO A 202 -7.89 11.68 17.53
C PRO A 202 -7.64 10.30 18.15
N GLU A 203 -8.68 9.67 18.76
CA GLU A 203 -8.60 8.32 19.32
C GLU A 203 -8.76 7.22 18.25
N GLY A 204 -9.17 7.60 17.04
CA GLY A 204 -9.22 6.68 15.91
C GLY A 204 -7.82 6.19 15.53
N LYS A 205 -7.72 4.99 14.99
CA LYS A 205 -6.47 4.34 14.67
C LYS A 205 -6.18 4.42 13.18
N LEU A 206 -4.93 4.68 12.80
CA LEU A 206 -4.47 4.52 11.42
C LEU A 206 -3.63 3.25 11.33
N ASN A 207 -4.13 2.26 10.62
CA ASN A 207 -3.44 0.99 10.54
C ASN A 207 -2.25 1.06 9.57
N LEU A 208 -1.08 1.24 10.16
CA LEU A 208 0.22 1.25 9.49
C LEU A 208 0.95 -0.05 9.81
N VAL A 209 1.43 -0.78 8.81
CA VAL A 209 2.12 -2.06 8.98
C VAL A 209 3.50 -2.02 8.35
N PRO A 210 4.58 -2.42 9.07
CA PRO A 210 5.92 -2.51 8.50
C PRO A 210 6.02 -3.55 7.39
N ILE A 211 6.76 -3.24 6.33
CA ILE A 211 6.91 -4.12 5.16
C ILE A 211 7.51 -5.47 5.52
N GLU A 212 8.36 -5.53 6.54
CA GLU A 212 8.97 -6.77 7.00
C GLU A 212 7.91 -7.76 7.49
N ALA A 213 6.93 -7.30 8.27
CA ALA A 213 5.85 -8.16 8.76
C ALA A 213 5.01 -8.71 7.60
N VAL A 214 4.67 -7.87 6.64
CA VAL A 214 3.91 -8.25 5.45
C VAL A 214 4.66 -9.27 4.60
N THR A 215 5.92 -8.99 4.27
CA THR A 215 6.71 -9.86 3.39
C THR A 215 7.18 -11.12 4.06
N GLU A 216 7.35 -11.12 5.39
CA GLU A 216 7.61 -12.32 6.17
C GLU A 216 6.43 -13.26 6.13
N ALA A 217 5.23 -12.77 6.43
CA ALA A 217 4.00 -13.57 6.36
C ALA A 217 3.76 -14.14 4.95
N LEU A 218 3.98 -13.35 3.90
CA LEU A 218 3.88 -13.82 2.52
C LEU A 218 4.93 -14.90 2.19
N ALA A 219 6.16 -14.77 2.67
CA ALA A 219 7.23 -15.73 2.37
C ALA A 219 7.07 -17.05 3.15
N GLU A 220 6.56 -17.04 4.39
CA GLU A 220 6.27 -18.25 5.18
C GLU A 220 5.29 -19.18 4.45
N ILE A 221 4.42 -18.66 3.62
CA ILE A 221 3.45 -19.44 2.87
C ILE A 221 4.10 -20.37 1.84
N ALA A 222 5.20 -19.95 1.24
CA ALA A 222 5.90 -20.81 0.31
C ALA A 222 6.34 -22.15 0.95
N GLU A 223 6.53 -22.15 2.28
CA GLU A 223 7.06 -23.28 3.04
C GLU A 223 5.96 -24.13 3.74
N THR A 224 4.71 -23.64 3.75
CA THR A 224 3.62 -24.32 4.47
C THR A 224 2.59 -24.91 3.51
N GLU A 225 2.24 -26.18 3.74
CA GLU A 225 1.15 -26.89 3.04
C GLU A 225 -0.20 -26.76 3.77
N SER A 226 -0.26 -26.01 4.87
CA SER A 226 -1.43 -26.01 5.75
C SER A 226 -2.68 -25.45 5.06
N GLU A 227 -3.83 -26.03 5.41
CA GLU A 227 -5.13 -25.42 5.14
C GLU A 227 -5.17 -24.05 5.82
N ARG A 228 -5.42 -23.01 5.03
CA ARG A 228 -5.53 -21.64 5.52
C ARG A 228 -6.88 -21.07 5.16
N GLU A 229 -7.26 -20.03 5.88
CA GLU A 229 -8.40 -19.22 5.51
C GLU A 229 -8.19 -18.60 4.12
N ASP A 230 -9.26 -18.44 3.37
CA ASP A 230 -9.22 -17.84 2.03
C ASP A 230 -8.87 -16.36 2.08
N ILE A 231 -9.06 -15.70 3.23
CA ILE A 231 -8.73 -14.30 3.48
C ILE A 231 -7.79 -14.20 4.69
N VAL A 232 -6.67 -13.48 4.51
CA VAL A 232 -5.65 -13.27 5.55
C VAL A 232 -5.38 -11.78 5.72
N TRP A 233 -5.51 -11.27 6.93
CA TRP A 233 -5.33 -9.87 7.27
C TRP A 233 -3.91 -9.57 7.73
N LEU A 234 -3.17 -8.84 6.89
CA LEU A 234 -1.82 -8.40 7.19
C LEU A 234 -1.84 -6.96 7.74
N THR A 235 -2.39 -6.82 8.91
CA THR A 235 -2.62 -5.53 9.56
C THR A 235 -1.86 -5.46 10.88
N ASN A 236 -1.55 -4.26 11.33
CA ASN A 236 -0.94 -4.05 12.63
C ASN A 236 -1.98 -4.32 13.75
N PRO A 237 -1.75 -5.25 14.68
CA PRO A 237 -2.67 -5.51 15.78
C PRO A 237 -2.74 -4.37 16.80
N SER A 238 -1.73 -3.50 16.84
CA SER A 238 -1.62 -2.37 17.77
C SER A 238 -1.20 -1.09 17.02
N PRO A 239 -2.04 -0.59 16.10
CA PRO A 239 -1.69 0.59 15.32
C PRO A 239 -1.76 1.85 16.17
N PRO A 240 -0.94 2.89 15.85
CA PRO A 240 -0.99 4.17 16.53
C PRO A 240 -2.33 4.89 16.29
N THR A 241 -2.70 5.75 17.22
CA THR A 241 -3.85 6.64 17.05
C THR A 241 -3.50 7.80 16.12
N LEU A 242 -4.53 8.42 15.55
CA LEU A 242 -4.38 9.66 14.78
C LEU A 242 -3.79 10.78 15.63
N GLY A 243 -4.12 10.81 16.93
CA GLY A 243 -3.56 11.76 17.89
C GLY A 243 -2.05 11.59 18.06
N GLU A 244 -1.58 10.36 18.33
CA GLU A 244 -0.14 10.06 18.47
C GLU A 244 0.63 10.39 17.18
N LEU A 245 0.11 9.98 16.01
CA LEU A 245 0.74 10.29 14.73
C LEU A 245 0.84 11.80 14.50
N THR A 246 -0.20 12.54 14.87
CA THR A 246 -0.20 13.99 14.72
C THR A 246 0.82 14.66 15.63
N GLU A 247 0.96 14.19 16.85
CA GLU A 247 1.96 14.67 17.81
C GLU A 247 3.39 14.44 17.27
N TRP A 248 3.69 13.20 16.84
CA TRP A 248 5.00 12.84 16.29
C TRP A 248 5.37 13.64 15.03
N VAL A 249 4.39 13.80 14.13
CA VAL A 249 4.59 14.58 12.90
C VAL A 249 4.74 16.07 13.23
N SER A 250 3.89 16.62 14.09
CA SER A 250 3.91 18.04 14.48
C SER A 250 5.23 18.46 15.09
N GLU A 251 5.78 17.65 16.00
CA GLU A 251 7.09 17.89 16.59
C GLU A 251 8.20 17.92 15.56
N PHE A 252 8.16 17.00 14.60
CA PHE A 252 9.23 16.86 13.60
C PHE A 252 9.19 17.97 12.55
N ILE A 253 8.00 18.31 12.03
CA ILE A 253 7.85 19.33 10.99
C ILE A 253 7.67 20.74 11.54
N MET A 254 7.60 20.88 12.88
CA MET A 254 7.35 22.15 13.59
C MET A 254 6.06 22.84 13.14
N VAL A 255 5.02 22.06 12.86
CA VAL A 255 3.68 22.52 12.47
C VAL A 255 2.66 22.00 13.44
N ASN A 256 1.86 22.89 14.03
CA ASN A 256 0.82 22.48 14.95
C ASN A 256 -0.40 21.93 14.19
N VAL A 257 -0.56 20.61 14.21
CA VAL A 257 -1.68 19.90 13.58
C VAL A 257 -2.52 19.22 14.67
N LYS A 258 -3.84 19.21 14.52
CA LYS A 258 -4.74 18.48 15.42
C LYS A 258 -5.89 17.85 14.65
N PHE A 259 -6.19 16.59 14.94
CA PHE A 259 -7.47 15.99 14.57
C PHE A 259 -8.55 16.45 15.53
N VAL A 260 -9.66 16.90 14.96
CA VAL A 260 -10.86 17.30 15.73
C VAL A 260 -12.11 16.81 15.02
N PRO A 261 -13.14 16.37 15.76
CA PRO A 261 -14.34 15.80 15.15
C PRO A 261 -15.09 16.80 14.27
N GLU A 262 -15.20 18.06 14.74
CA GLU A 262 -15.89 19.13 14.01
C GLU A 262 -15.27 20.49 14.31
N PHE A 263 -15.20 21.35 13.29
CA PHE A 263 -14.74 22.73 13.40
C PHE A 263 -15.18 23.57 12.21
N LYS A 264 -15.21 24.89 12.40
CA LYS A 264 -15.37 25.84 11.30
C LYS A 264 -14.00 26.09 10.68
N ALA A 265 -13.81 25.59 9.48
CA ALA A 265 -12.52 25.71 8.78
C ALA A 265 -12.20 27.16 8.39
N THR A 266 -10.95 27.54 8.58
CA THR A 266 -10.38 28.74 7.93
C THR A 266 -10.19 28.51 6.43
N PRO A 267 -10.02 29.54 5.60
CA PRO A 267 -9.77 29.36 4.16
C PRO A 267 -8.58 28.45 3.84
N ILE A 268 -7.53 28.47 4.68
CA ILE A 268 -6.33 27.63 4.51
C ILE A 268 -6.67 26.17 4.87
N GLU A 269 -7.36 25.95 5.97
CA GLU A 269 -7.81 24.60 6.38
C GLU A 269 -8.80 24.02 5.36
N ALA A 270 -9.70 24.84 4.81
CA ALA A 270 -10.63 24.39 3.76
C ALA A 270 -9.88 23.99 2.47
N THR A 271 -8.82 24.73 2.10
CA THR A 271 -7.97 24.37 0.97
C THR A 271 -7.22 23.07 1.24
N PHE A 272 -6.65 22.91 2.43
CA PHE A 272 -5.99 21.68 2.85
C PHE A 272 -6.96 20.50 2.85
N ALA A 273 -8.13 20.65 3.47
CA ALA A 273 -9.16 19.63 3.50
C ALA A 273 -9.55 19.15 2.09
N LYS A 274 -9.72 20.08 1.15
CA LYS A 274 -10.01 19.74 -0.26
C LYS A 274 -8.89 18.92 -0.92
N LEU A 275 -7.63 19.20 -0.59
CA LEU A 275 -6.50 18.40 -1.10
C LEU A 275 -6.43 17.01 -0.45
N MET A 276 -7.00 16.89 0.75
CA MET A 276 -6.89 15.70 1.60
C MET A 276 -8.10 14.77 1.51
N THR A 277 -9.16 15.13 0.78
CA THR A 277 -10.37 14.30 0.63
C THR A 277 -10.08 12.88 0.17
N VAL A 278 -9.01 12.67 -0.59
CA VAL A 278 -8.58 11.32 -1.02
C VAL A 278 -8.14 10.43 0.13
N PHE A 279 -7.83 11.01 1.30
CA PHE A 279 -7.43 10.29 2.50
C PHE A 279 -8.58 10.09 3.50
N ASP A 280 -9.74 10.76 3.28
CA ASP A 280 -10.88 10.66 4.20
C ASP A 280 -11.26 9.21 4.56
N PRO A 281 -11.26 8.23 3.63
CA PRO A 281 -11.54 6.84 3.96
C PRO A 281 -10.55 6.22 4.95
N TYR A 282 -9.31 6.72 5.01
CA TYR A 282 -8.27 6.20 5.90
C TYR A 282 -8.29 6.88 7.29
N LEU A 283 -9.00 8.00 7.39
CA LEU A 283 -9.09 8.79 8.63
C LEU A 283 -10.34 8.47 9.47
N THR A 284 -11.10 7.44 9.09
CA THR A 284 -12.28 6.97 9.83
C THR A 284 -11.92 6.39 11.18
N GLY A 285 -10.67 5.92 11.33
CA GLY A 285 -10.19 5.36 12.59
C GLY A 285 -10.63 3.91 12.81
N ASP A 286 -10.97 3.18 11.73
CA ASP A 286 -11.42 1.80 11.80
C ASP A 286 -10.34 0.86 12.33
N SER A 287 -10.78 -0.18 13.03
CA SER A 287 -9.94 -1.29 13.45
C SER A 287 -10.12 -2.47 12.51
N PHE A 288 -9.04 -3.20 12.27
CA PHE A 288 -9.03 -4.41 11.43
C PHE A 288 -8.61 -5.62 12.26
N PRO A 289 -9.08 -6.83 11.93
CA PRO A 289 -8.49 -8.07 12.44
C PRO A 289 -7.04 -8.18 11.99
N SER A 290 -6.22 -9.00 12.64
CA SER A 290 -4.83 -9.26 12.26
C SER A 290 -4.49 -10.72 12.41
N ASP A 291 -3.94 -11.31 11.34
CA ASP A 291 -3.43 -12.69 11.31
C ASP A 291 -1.89 -12.71 11.34
N LEU A 292 -1.26 -11.55 11.55
CA LEU A 292 0.19 -11.47 11.71
C LEU A 292 0.63 -12.14 13.01
N LYS A 293 1.51 -13.13 12.93
CA LYS A 293 2.14 -13.76 14.11
C LYS A 293 3.03 -12.79 14.87
N THR A 294 3.74 -11.95 14.14
CA THR A 294 4.62 -10.92 14.66
C THR A 294 4.47 -9.65 13.86
N CYS A 295 4.40 -8.52 14.55
CA CYS A 295 4.36 -7.20 13.92
C CYS A 295 5.25 -6.26 14.75
N PRO A 296 6.36 -5.78 14.20
CA PRO A 296 7.16 -4.76 14.87
C PRO A 296 6.31 -3.53 15.18
N PRO A 297 6.51 -2.86 16.32
CA PRO A 297 5.75 -1.67 16.66
C PRO A 297 6.05 -0.53 15.67
N VAL A 298 5.02 0.23 15.34
CA VAL A 298 5.19 1.50 14.62
C VAL A 298 5.57 2.56 15.65
N THR A 299 6.81 3.01 15.60
CA THR A 299 7.37 4.00 16.54
C THR A 299 7.47 5.38 15.89
N LYS A 300 7.68 6.40 16.73
CA LYS A 300 7.93 7.77 16.27
C LYS A 300 9.14 7.85 15.33
N GLU A 301 10.23 7.14 15.67
CA GLU A 301 11.47 7.10 14.89
C GLU A 301 11.21 6.53 13.49
N LEU A 302 10.45 5.41 13.40
CA LEU A 302 10.06 4.80 12.14
C LEU A 302 9.24 5.76 11.27
N ILE A 303 8.29 6.46 11.86
CA ILE A 303 7.47 7.49 11.18
C ILE A 303 8.35 8.61 10.63
N ILE A 304 9.25 9.14 11.47
CA ILE A 304 10.16 10.24 11.10
C ILE A 304 11.10 9.83 9.97
N ASP A 305 11.68 8.64 10.02
CA ASP A 305 12.59 8.17 8.96
C ASP A 305 11.88 7.98 7.62
N ASN A 306 10.66 7.50 7.64
CA ASN A 306 9.85 7.46 6.41
C ASN A 306 9.53 8.86 5.88
N ILE A 307 9.20 9.82 6.75
CA ILE A 307 8.90 11.21 6.34
C ILE A 307 10.13 11.90 5.73
N LYS A 308 11.34 11.65 6.24
CA LYS A 308 12.59 12.22 5.69
C LYS A 308 12.79 11.88 4.20
N THR A 309 12.18 10.82 3.69
CA THR A 309 12.29 10.45 2.28
C THR A 309 11.53 11.39 1.32
N VAL A 310 10.66 12.24 1.83
CA VAL A 310 9.79 13.13 1.04
C VAL A 310 10.04 14.62 1.31
N LEU A 311 10.96 14.93 2.23
CA LEU A 311 11.45 16.28 2.51
C LEU A 311 12.62 16.65 1.61
#